data_0ac26966a96aff3e0378d5d3729003a3
#
_entry.id   0ac26966a96aff3e0378d5d3729003a3
#
_cell.length_a   1.000
_cell.length_b   1.000
_cell.length_c   1.000
_cell.angle_alpha   90.00
_cell.angle_beta   90.00
_cell.angle_gamma   90.00
#
_symmetry.space_group_name_H-M   'P 1'
#
loop_
_entity.id
_entity.type
_entity.pdbx_description
1 polymer ?
#
loop_
_entity_poly.entity_id
_entity_poly.type
_entity_poly.pdbx_seq_one_letter_code
_entity_poly.pdbx_strand_id
1 'polypeptide(L)'
;MASTLKVQNIAHTGGTNAIAIDSGGFSFDKRPHFIAKTNQVQSIPASQYTQMQIHASVADTHNFIDLSNNRINFSSDTAGTYLCTISQKMNNLTSNRFMMAARYSNTQNGNDYIAYFEENRAESSYSQATYTFLYTFTASNVLAVDYYQDGSGAVNTYTATAAALNGFISGFKIG
;
A
#
# COMPACT_ATOMS: atom_id res chain seq x y z
N MET A 1 4.55 -31.32 -37.89
CA MET A 1 3.38 -30.50 -37.57
C MET A 1 3.47 -30.15 -36.08
N ALA A 2 3.45 -28.87 -35.75
CA ALA A 2 3.40 -28.46 -34.35
C ALA A 2 1.95 -28.63 -33.85
N SER A 3 1.74 -29.37 -32.76
CA SER A 3 0.43 -29.48 -32.11
C SER A 3 0.26 -28.31 -31.13
N THR A 4 -0.80 -27.56 -31.27
CA THR A 4 -1.14 -26.43 -30.39
C THR A 4 -2.24 -26.86 -29.45
N LEU A 5 -1.99 -26.80 -28.13
CA LEU A 5 -3.03 -26.96 -27.12
C LEU A 5 -3.70 -25.60 -26.90
N LYS A 6 -5.00 -25.51 -27.21
CA LYS A 6 -5.80 -24.29 -26.91
C LYS A 6 -6.44 -24.45 -25.56
N VAL A 7 -5.96 -23.73 -24.56
CA VAL A 7 -6.51 -23.69 -23.22
C VAL A 7 -6.94 -22.24 -22.93
N GLN A 8 -8.20 -22.05 -22.58
CA GLN A 8 -8.75 -20.74 -22.22
C GLN A 8 -8.59 -20.45 -20.72
N ASN A 9 -8.66 -21.48 -19.89
CA ASN A 9 -8.51 -21.37 -18.45
C ASN A 9 -7.68 -22.53 -17.90
N ILE A 10 -6.83 -22.26 -16.95
CA ILE A 10 -6.17 -23.25 -16.13
C ILE A 10 -6.81 -23.14 -14.73
N ALA A 11 -7.55 -24.18 -14.31
CA ALA A 11 -8.23 -24.20 -13.03
C ALA A 11 -7.51 -25.11 -12.04
N HIS A 12 -7.58 -24.74 -10.77
CA HIS A 12 -7.24 -25.64 -9.67
C HIS A 12 -8.32 -26.73 -9.53
N THR A 13 -8.01 -27.87 -8.91
CA THR A 13 -8.92 -29.01 -8.69
C THR A 13 -10.25 -28.64 -8.02
N GLY A 14 -10.34 -27.50 -7.34
CA GLY A 14 -11.57 -26.94 -6.78
C GLY A 14 -12.41 -26.07 -7.73
N GLY A 15 -12.08 -26.01 -9.03
CA GLY A 15 -12.85 -25.26 -10.03
C GLY A 15 -12.52 -23.75 -10.09
N THR A 16 -11.61 -23.25 -9.25
CA THR A 16 -11.19 -21.85 -9.28
C THR A 16 -10.13 -21.64 -10.36
N ASN A 17 -10.36 -20.67 -11.26
CA ASN A 17 -9.38 -20.35 -12.29
C ASN A 17 -8.11 -19.75 -11.66
N ALA A 18 -6.99 -20.43 -11.80
CA ALA A 18 -5.68 -19.94 -11.37
C ALA A 18 -5.10 -18.92 -12.38
N ILE A 19 -5.31 -19.19 -13.68
CA ILE A 19 -4.86 -18.34 -14.79
C ILE A 19 -5.99 -18.23 -15.80
N ALA A 20 -6.29 -17.03 -16.26
CA ALA A 20 -7.18 -16.79 -17.40
C ALA A 20 -6.35 -16.24 -18.56
N ILE A 21 -6.57 -16.79 -19.75
CA ILE A 21 -5.98 -16.32 -21.00
C ILE A 21 -7.08 -15.64 -21.81
N ASP A 22 -6.92 -14.37 -22.12
CA ASP A 22 -7.87 -13.63 -22.93
C ASP A 22 -7.75 -13.94 -24.43
N SER A 23 -8.62 -13.37 -25.25
CA SER A 23 -8.60 -13.54 -26.70
C SER A 23 -7.33 -13.00 -27.37
N GLY A 24 -6.56 -12.14 -26.70
CA GLY A 24 -5.27 -11.61 -27.15
C GLY A 24 -4.08 -12.50 -26.76
N GLY A 25 -4.32 -13.61 -26.06
CA GLY A 25 -3.27 -14.54 -25.62
C GLY A 25 -2.52 -14.10 -24.36
N PHE A 26 -3.03 -13.11 -23.64
CA PHE A 26 -2.44 -12.66 -22.39
C PHE A 26 -2.97 -13.48 -21.22
N SER A 27 -2.08 -13.85 -20.28
CA SER A 27 -2.47 -14.43 -19.01
C SER A 27 -2.57 -13.33 -17.97
N PHE A 28 -3.71 -13.26 -17.27
CA PHE A 28 -3.87 -12.36 -16.14
C PHE A 28 -3.63 -13.12 -14.84
N ASP A 29 -2.72 -12.61 -14.03
CA ASP A 29 -2.58 -13.09 -12.65
C ASP A 29 -3.78 -12.59 -11.84
N LYS A 30 -4.64 -13.53 -11.43
CA LYS A 30 -5.82 -13.24 -10.61
C LYS A 30 -5.50 -13.17 -9.12
N ARG A 31 -4.23 -13.27 -8.73
CA ARG A 31 -3.88 -13.14 -7.32
C ARG A 31 -4.27 -11.76 -6.80
N PRO A 32 -4.81 -11.72 -5.59
CA PRO A 32 -5.19 -10.47 -4.97
C PRO A 32 -4.03 -9.48 -4.92
N HIS A 33 -4.24 -8.28 -5.47
CA HIS A 33 -3.28 -7.18 -5.39
C HIS A 33 -3.98 -5.83 -5.42
N PHE A 34 -3.30 -4.83 -4.89
CA PHE A 34 -3.78 -3.45 -4.83
C PHE A 34 -2.63 -2.46 -4.96
N ILE A 35 -2.95 -1.28 -5.52
CA ILE A 35 -2.10 -0.10 -5.52
C ILE A 35 -3.00 1.11 -5.27
N ALA A 36 -2.79 1.76 -4.13
CA ALA A 36 -3.46 3.00 -3.74
C ALA A 36 -2.46 4.13 -3.68
N LYS A 37 -2.81 5.32 -4.14
CA LYS A 37 -1.91 6.47 -4.19
C LYS A 37 -2.42 7.69 -3.42
N THR A 38 -1.46 8.51 -2.97
CA THR A 38 -1.68 9.87 -2.50
C THR A 38 -1.41 10.83 -3.66
N ASN A 39 -2.33 11.72 -3.96
CA ASN A 39 -2.17 12.71 -5.02
C ASN A 39 -2.53 14.14 -4.56
N GLN A 40 -2.63 14.33 -3.26
CA GLN A 40 -2.86 15.65 -2.64
C GLN A 40 -1.84 15.85 -1.52
N VAL A 41 -1.59 17.13 -1.21
CA VAL A 41 -0.74 17.51 -0.09
C VAL A 41 -1.47 17.20 1.22
N GLN A 42 -0.79 16.49 2.11
CA GLN A 42 -1.24 16.26 3.47
C GLN A 42 -0.27 16.93 4.44
N SER A 43 -0.78 17.70 5.39
CA SER A 43 0.00 18.25 6.49
C SER A 43 0.14 17.23 7.60
N ILE A 44 1.36 17.07 8.10
CA ILE A 44 1.70 16.15 9.18
C ILE A 44 2.18 17.01 10.36
N PRO A 45 1.38 17.17 11.40
CA PRO A 45 1.76 17.89 12.59
C PRO A 45 2.95 17.27 13.31
N ALA A 46 3.67 18.08 14.11
CA ALA A 46 4.78 17.59 14.90
C ALA A 46 4.29 16.73 16.08
N SER A 47 5.08 15.73 16.41
CA SER A 47 4.95 14.90 17.62
C SER A 47 3.59 14.18 17.78
N GLN A 48 2.92 13.87 16.66
CA GLN A 48 1.70 13.07 16.66
C GLN A 48 1.60 12.16 15.43
N TYR A 49 0.93 11.02 15.58
CA TYR A 49 0.62 10.15 14.48
C TYR A 49 -0.50 10.72 13.62
N THR A 50 -0.31 10.70 12.32
CA THR A 50 -1.27 11.19 11.32
C THR A 50 -1.48 10.13 10.26
N GLN A 51 -2.70 9.64 10.10
CA GLN A 51 -2.99 8.62 9.10
C GLN A 51 -2.74 9.14 7.68
N MET A 52 -2.05 8.34 6.86
CA MET A 52 -1.83 8.58 5.44
C MET A 52 -3.18 8.67 4.71
N GLN A 53 -3.39 9.75 3.98
CA GLN A 53 -4.58 9.93 3.16
C GLN A 53 -4.40 9.26 1.80
N ILE A 54 -5.34 8.40 1.43
CA ILE A 54 -5.41 7.73 0.14
C ILE A 54 -6.42 8.46 -0.74
N HIS A 55 -6.02 8.87 -1.93
CA HIS A 55 -6.86 9.70 -2.79
C HIS A 55 -7.33 9.00 -4.06
N ALA A 56 -6.67 7.94 -4.48
CA ALA A 56 -7.06 7.21 -5.67
C ALA A 56 -6.60 5.74 -5.64
N SER A 57 -7.42 4.89 -6.25
CA SER A 57 -7.08 3.52 -6.62
C SER A 57 -6.38 3.52 -7.99
N VAL A 58 -5.25 2.84 -8.09
CA VAL A 58 -4.51 2.61 -9.35
C VAL A 58 -4.76 1.19 -9.84
N ALA A 59 -4.77 0.23 -8.92
CA ALA A 59 -5.14 -1.15 -9.15
C ALA A 59 -5.84 -1.69 -7.90
N ASP A 60 -6.93 -2.41 -8.10
CA ASP A 60 -7.68 -3.02 -7.02
C ASP A 60 -8.47 -4.22 -7.55
N THR A 61 -7.92 -5.40 -7.41
CA THR A 61 -8.50 -6.61 -7.99
C THR A 61 -9.68 -7.20 -7.20
N HIS A 62 -9.81 -6.84 -5.92
CA HIS A 62 -10.77 -7.46 -5.01
C HIS A 62 -11.47 -6.45 -4.07
N ASN A 63 -11.54 -5.17 -4.47
CA ASN A 63 -12.13 -4.09 -3.67
C ASN A 63 -11.48 -3.92 -2.29
N PHE A 64 -10.16 -3.93 -2.26
CA PHE A 64 -9.38 -3.69 -1.05
C PHE A 64 -9.44 -2.25 -0.55
N ILE A 65 -9.45 -1.29 -1.51
CA ILE A 65 -9.14 0.11 -1.23
C ILE A 65 -10.38 0.84 -0.72
N ASP A 66 -10.32 1.27 0.53
CA ASP A 66 -11.34 2.09 1.19
C ASP A 66 -10.83 3.55 1.27
N LEU A 67 -11.17 4.33 0.24
CA LEU A 67 -10.77 5.73 0.16
C LEU A 67 -11.40 6.59 1.26
N SER A 68 -12.59 6.24 1.74
CA SER A 68 -13.31 7.01 2.75
C SER A 68 -12.66 6.92 4.13
N ASN A 69 -12.01 5.79 4.41
CA ASN A 69 -11.32 5.54 5.68
C ASN A 69 -9.79 5.46 5.52
N ASN A 70 -9.25 5.75 4.33
CA ASN A 70 -7.81 5.79 4.05
C ASN A 70 -7.08 4.49 4.43
N ARG A 71 -7.60 3.34 4.00
CA ARG A 71 -7.08 2.02 4.37
C ARG A 71 -7.31 0.98 3.28
N ILE A 72 -6.66 -0.16 3.46
CA ILE A 72 -6.84 -1.37 2.66
C ILE A 72 -7.56 -2.40 3.53
N ASN A 73 -8.68 -2.92 3.09
CA ASN A 73 -9.49 -3.91 3.84
C ASN A 73 -9.19 -5.33 3.34
N PHE A 74 -9.14 -6.28 4.26
CA PHE A 74 -8.99 -7.71 3.95
C PHE A 74 -10.23 -8.49 4.37
N SER A 75 -10.73 -9.32 3.48
CA SER A 75 -11.86 -10.23 3.67
C SER A 75 -11.38 -11.69 3.76
N SER A 76 -12.28 -12.63 3.98
CA SER A 76 -11.97 -14.07 3.92
C SER A 76 -11.32 -14.49 2.60
N ASP A 77 -11.78 -13.92 1.49
CA ASP A 77 -11.31 -14.29 0.15
C ASP A 77 -9.92 -13.69 -0.18
N THR A 78 -9.59 -12.62 0.50
CA THR A 78 -8.35 -11.89 0.30
C THR A 78 -7.32 -12.10 1.42
N ALA A 79 -7.70 -12.73 2.52
CA ALA A 79 -6.76 -13.08 3.60
C ALA A 79 -5.57 -13.90 3.07
N GLY A 80 -4.40 -13.70 3.66
CA GLY A 80 -3.16 -14.40 3.27
C GLY A 80 -1.91 -13.54 3.43
N THR A 81 -0.79 -14.03 2.93
CA THR A 81 0.50 -13.36 3.04
C THR A 81 0.73 -12.45 1.84
N TYR A 82 1.10 -11.21 2.14
CA TYR A 82 1.34 -10.15 1.15
C TYR A 82 2.75 -9.59 1.26
N LEU A 83 3.35 -9.35 0.10
CA LEU A 83 4.47 -8.43 -0.04
C LEU A 83 3.90 -7.03 -0.21
N CYS A 84 4.08 -6.19 0.80
CA CYS A 84 3.55 -4.82 0.83
C CYS A 84 4.69 -3.82 0.66
N THR A 85 4.42 -2.74 -0.07
CA THR A 85 5.32 -1.59 -0.17
C THR A 85 4.57 -0.32 0.15
N ILE A 86 5.13 0.50 1.03
CA ILE A 86 4.68 1.85 1.32
C ILE A 86 5.76 2.84 0.91
N SER A 87 5.36 3.93 0.31
CA SER A 87 6.27 4.99 -0.13
C SER A 87 5.64 6.34 0.06
N GLN A 88 6.43 7.32 0.49
CA GLN A 88 6.00 8.71 0.56
C GLN A 88 7.18 9.65 0.33
N LYS A 89 6.95 10.64 -0.51
CA LYS A 89 7.83 11.79 -0.69
C LYS A 89 7.34 12.95 0.20
N MET A 90 8.28 13.51 0.96
CA MET A 90 8.03 14.64 1.85
C MET A 90 8.62 15.91 1.28
N ASN A 91 7.99 17.05 1.59
CA ASN A 91 8.46 18.38 1.25
C ASN A 91 8.99 19.07 2.52
N ASN A 92 10.20 19.63 2.45
CA ASN A 92 10.79 20.40 3.54
C ASN A 92 10.78 19.66 4.89
N LEU A 93 11.28 18.42 4.89
CA LEU A 93 11.44 17.67 6.13
C LEU A 93 12.54 18.35 6.97
N THR A 94 12.14 19.12 7.96
CA THR A 94 13.02 19.81 8.91
C THR A 94 13.19 19.05 10.22
N SER A 95 12.56 17.88 10.32
CA SER A 95 12.66 17.04 11.50
C SER A 95 13.86 16.09 11.42
N ASN A 96 14.42 15.78 12.58
CA ASN A 96 15.48 14.79 12.68
C ASN A 96 14.96 13.37 12.49
N ARG A 97 13.68 13.14 12.66
CA ARG A 97 13.03 11.84 12.61
C ARG A 97 11.73 11.91 11.83
N PHE A 98 11.65 11.12 10.78
CA PHE A 98 10.39 10.84 10.08
C PHE A 98 10.13 9.33 10.12
N MET A 99 8.93 8.95 10.45
CA MET A 99 8.53 7.56 10.56
C MET A 99 7.26 7.30 9.76
N MET A 100 7.24 6.16 9.10
CA MET A 100 6.02 5.52 8.60
C MET A 100 5.76 4.26 9.40
N ALA A 101 4.57 4.13 9.95
CA ALA A 101 4.15 2.97 10.73
C ALA A 101 2.99 2.27 10.04
N ALA A 102 3.18 1.01 9.64
CA ALA A 102 2.12 0.18 9.09
C ALA A 102 1.36 -0.49 10.23
N ARG A 103 0.02 -0.40 10.26
CA ARG A 103 -0.83 -1.06 11.26
C ARG A 103 -1.88 -1.96 10.61
N TYR A 104 -2.29 -2.99 11.35
CA TYR A 104 -3.28 -3.98 10.89
C TYR A 104 -4.70 -3.76 11.46
N SER A 105 -4.92 -2.71 12.24
CA SER A 105 -6.20 -2.38 12.83
C SER A 105 -6.71 -0.99 12.45
N ASN A 106 -7.98 -0.73 12.77
CA ASN A 106 -8.62 0.57 12.52
C ASN A 106 -8.24 1.64 13.55
N THR A 107 -7.66 1.26 14.67
CA THR A 107 -7.35 2.16 15.78
C THR A 107 -5.85 2.40 15.90
N GLN A 108 -5.47 3.63 16.19
CA GLN A 108 -4.09 4.01 16.54
C GLN A 108 -3.89 3.77 18.05
N ASN A 109 -3.68 2.52 18.46
CA ASN A 109 -3.54 2.18 19.88
C ASN A 109 -2.12 1.74 20.29
N GLY A 110 -1.14 1.93 19.44
CA GLY A 110 0.26 1.62 19.73
C GLY A 110 0.63 0.13 19.73
N ASN A 111 -0.34 -0.78 19.83
CA ASN A 111 -0.12 -2.23 19.89
C ASN A 111 -0.40 -2.93 18.55
N ASP A 112 -1.00 -2.23 17.60
CA ASP A 112 -1.51 -2.80 16.35
C ASP A 112 -0.61 -2.51 15.14
N TYR A 113 0.63 -2.13 15.38
CA TYR A 113 1.58 -1.87 14.33
C TYR A 113 2.29 -3.15 13.88
N ILE A 114 2.35 -3.34 12.56
CA ILE A 114 3.08 -4.42 11.90
C ILE A 114 4.57 -4.10 11.88
N ALA A 115 4.90 -2.86 11.54
CA ALA A 115 6.26 -2.40 11.35
C ALA A 115 6.36 -0.89 11.53
N TYR A 116 7.50 -0.46 12.02
CA TYR A 116 7.92 0.94 12.09
C TYR A 116 9.12 1.12 11.18
N PHE A 117 9.04 2.12 10.31
CA PHE A 117 10.10 2.49 9.39
C PHE A 117 10.53 3.91 9.70
N GLU A 118 11.73 4.05 10.22
CA GLU A 118 12.28 5.31 10.69
C GLU A 118 13.38 5.78 9.75
N GLU A 119 13.36 7.05 9.38
CA GLU A 119 14.45 7.74 8.72
C GLU A 119 14.92 8.90 9.61
N ASN A 120 16.19 8.88 9.96
CA ASN A 120 16.87 10.01 10.58
C ASN A 120 17.57 10.80 9.46
N ARG A 121 17.04 11.94 9.09
CA ARG A 121 17.64 12.82 8.08
C ARG A 121 17.80 14.23 8.64
N ALA A 122 19.02 14.73 8.57
CA ALA A 122 19.27 16.15 8.70
C ALA A 122 18.96 16.85 7.38
N GLU A 123 18.06 17.83 7.44
CA GLU A 123 17.76 18.86 6.45
C GLU A 123 17.90 18.46 4.96
N SER A 124 16.80 18.19 4.31
CA SER A 124 16.73 18.22 2.85
C SER A 124 15.42 18.86 2.39
N SER A 125 15.46 19.58 1.28
CA SER A 125 14.26 20.16 0.66
C SER A 125 13.25 19.12 0.23
N TYR A 126 13.70 17.89 -0.06
CA TYR A 126 12.84 16.73 -0.40
C TYR A 126 13.43 15.45 0.15
N SER A 127 12.59 14.63 0.76
CA SER A 127 12.93 13.29 1.21
C SER A 127 11.91 12.30 0.67
N GLN A 128 12.34 11.11 0.28
CA GLN A 128 11.45 10.01 -0.08
C GLN A 128 11.84 8.78 0.71
N ALA A 129 10.90 8.25 1.46
CA ALA A 129 11.02 6.98 2.15
C ALA A 129 10.21 5.91 1.41
N THR A 130 10.80 4.74 1.23
CA THR A 130 10.14 3.58 0.62
C THR A 130 10.53 2.33 1.40
N TYR A 131 9.54 1.61 1.89
CA TYR A 131 9.74 0.41 2.69
C TYR A 131 8.89 -0.73 2.18
N THR A 132 9.46 -1.92 2.23
CA THR A 132 8.81 -3.16 1.82
C THR A 132 8.83 -4.15 2.97
N PHE A 133 7.72 -4.82 3.22
CA PHE A 133 7.56 -5.79 4.29
C PHE A 133 6.63 -6.93 3.89
N LEU A 134 6.74 -8.04 4.61
CA LEU A 134 5.83 -9.18 4.51
C LEU A 134 4.92 -9.21 5.72
N TYR A 135 3.63 -9.47 5.49
CA TYR A 135 2.67 -9.69 6.57
C TYR A 135 1.55 -10.61 6.13
N THR A 136 1.06 -11.43 7.07
CA THR A 136 -0.10 -12.30 6.86
C THR A 136 -1.33 -11.62 7.44
N PHE A 137 -2.21 -11.12 6.57
CA PHE A 137 -3.49 -10.54 6.94
C PHE A 137 -4.55 -11.61 7.09
N THR A 138 -5.31 -11.53 8.17
CA THR A 138 -6.52 -12.35 8.39
C THR A 138 -7.75 -11.59 7.90
N ALA A 139 -8.89 -12.28 7.81
CA ALA A 139 -10.17 -11.64 7.54
C ALA A 139 -10.45 -10.55 8.60
N SER A 140 -10.96 -9.41 8.17
CA SER A 140 -11.22 -8.21 9.00
C SER A 140 -9.99 -7.41 9.40
N ASN A 141 -8.78 -7.84 9.07
CA ASN A 141 -7.63 -6.95 9.17
C ASN A 141 -7.75 -5.79 8.17
N VAL A 142 -7.05 -4.73 8.45
CA VAL A 142 -6.81 -3.62 7.53
C VAL A 142 -5.32 -3.39 7.40
N LEU A 143 -4.90 -2.71 6.35
CA LEU A 143 -3.59 -2.08 6.30
C LEU A 143 -3.82 -0.57 6.21
N ALA A 144 -3.41 0.14 7.24
CA ALA A 144 -3.33 1.59 7.28
C ALA A 144 -1.90 2.00 7.58
N VAL A 145 -1.53 3.19 7.16
CA VAL A 145 -0.19 3.74 7.38
C VAL A 145 -0.34 5.05 8.16
N ASP A 146 0.44 5.21 9.19
CA ASP A 146 0.54 6.44 9.95
C ASP A 146 1.90 7.08 9.74
N TYR A 147 1.90 8.40 9.62
CA TYR A 147 3.10 9.23 9.64
C TYR A 147 3.36 9.75 11.03
N TYR A 148 4.61 9.91 11.38
CA TYR A 148 5.06 10.61 12.58
C TYR A 148 6.31 11.42 12.26
N GLN A 149 6.46 12.60 12.85
CA GLN A 149 7.67 13.39 12.80
C GLN A 149 7.84 14.17 14.11
N ASP A 150 9.08 14.42 14.51
CA ASP A 150 9.41 15.06 15.79
C ASP A 150 9.96 16.50 15.65
N GLY A 151 9.82 17.09 14.48
CA GLY A 151 10.23 18.48 14.22
C GLY A 151 9.45 19.51 15.03
N SER A 152 9.86 20.77 14.93
CA SER A 152 9.26 21.88 15.65
C SER A 152 7.99 22.44 14.99
N GLY A 153 7.64 21.99 13.80
CA GLY A 153 6.49 22.46 13.03
C GLY A 153 5.89 21.38 12.13
N ALA A 154 4.77 21.68 11.51
CA ALA A 154 4.16 20.76 10.56
C ALA A 154 5.02 20.63 9.28
N VAL A 155 5.09 19.42 8.74
CA VAL A 155 5.67 19.13 7.43
C VAL A 155 4.58 18.66 6.47
N ASN A 156 4.82 18.79 5.18
CA ASN A 156 3.84 18.42 4.16
C ASN A 156 4.33 17.24 3.32
N THR A 157 3.40 16.39 2.93
CA THR A 157 3.68 15.43 1.86
C THR A 157 3.89 16.18 0.54
N TYR A 158 4.74 15.65 -0.32
CA TYR A 158 5.00 16.25 -1.62
C TYR A 158 4.09 15.67 -2.69
N THR A 159 3.52 16.55 -3.52
CA THR A 159 2.81 16.16 -4.74
C THR A 159 3.26 17.07 -5.88
N ALA A 160 4.00 16.55 -6.87
CA ALA A 160 4.45 17.35 -8.00
C ALA A 160 3.38 17.47 -9.09
N THR A 161 2.69 16.39 -9.39
CA THR A 161 1.60 16.32 -10.37
C THR A 161 0.67 15.17 -10.03
N ALA A 162 -0.58 15.24 -10.50
CA ALA A 162 -1.56 14.15 -10.32
C ALA A 162 -1.13 12.79 -10.93
N ALA A 163 -0.20 12.80 -11.87
CA ALA A 163 0.32 11.60 -12.54
C ALA A 163 1.49 10.92 -11.80
N ALA A 164 2.18 11.62 -10.89
CA ALA A 164 3.32 11.06 -10.20
C ALA A 164 2.90 10.23 -8.98
N LEU A 165 3.52 9.07 -8.80
CA LEU A 165 3.40 8.26 -7.58
C LEU A 165 4.34 8.83 -6.49
N ASN A 166 3.96 9.97 -5.91
CA ASN A 166 4.74 10.59 -4.84
C ASN A 166 4.51 9.96 -3.47
N GLY A 167 3.40 9.24 -3.32
CA GLY A 167 3.09 8.40 -2.19
C GLY A 167 2.13 7.29 -2.62
N PHE A 168 2.36 6.08 -2.14
CA PHE A 168 1.51 4.93 -2.43
C PHE A 168 1.61 3.86 -1.35
N ILE A 169 0.55 3.05 -1.30
CA ILE A 169 0.52 1.76 -0.61
C ILE A 169 0.22 0.71 -1.68
N SER A 170 1.01 -0.33 -1.75
CA SER A 170 0.76 -1.46 -2.64
C SER A 170 0.92 -2.78 -1.91
N GLY A 171 0.25 -3.81 -2.40
CA GLY A 171 0.38 -5.15 -1.89
C GLY A 171 0.07 -6.18 -2.96
N PHE A 172 0.80 -7.28 -2.90
CA PHE A 172 0.67 -8.41 -3.80
C PHE A 172 0.66 -9.71 -3.00
N LYS A 173 -0.39 -10.52 -3.14
CA LYS A 173 -0.54 -11.78 -2.40
C LYS A 173 0.47 -12.82 -2.92
N ILE A 174 1.22 -13.42 -2.01
CA ILE A 174 2.27 -14.40 -2.32
C ILE A 174 1.98 -15.79 -1.76
N GLY A 175 1.04 -15.90 -0.82
CA GLY A 175 0.63 -17.17 -0.20
C GLY A 175 -0.75 -17.10 0.46
#